data_f046f12a06d140fa2d4213e8c0ab6371
#
_entry.id   f046f12a06d140fa2d4213e8c0ab6371
#
_cell.length_a   1.000
_cell.length_b   1.000
_cell.length_c   1.000
_cell.angle_alpha   90.00
_cell.angle_beta   90.00
_cell.angle_gamma   90.00
#
_symmetry.space_group_name_H-M   'P 1'
#
loop_
_entity.id
_entity.type
_entity.pdbx_description
1 polymer ?
#
loop_
_entity_poly.entity_id
_entity_poly.type
_entity_poly.pdbx_seq_one_letter_code
_entity_poly.pdbx_strand_id
1 'polypeptide(L)'
;QDVDGYSLLPLPLFEYKGCMNNYKGAIKAFDLIYPDSITNGEITEFGIRYMLEQLDPHSTYISLEEIHDMNAPLKGSFSGVGIRFQILKDTIMVVQAIPGGPSEKVGLMAGDQIIKINDQLVAGIGMKNKGVRDRLLGDKGTKVNVSIKRRNQKNILDFEIVRDKIPIYSVDASYMVNSNTGYI
;
A
#
# COMPACT_ATOMS: atom_id res chain seq x y z
N GLN A 1 -5.33 -34.62 17.41
CA GLN A 1 -6.52 -34.80 16.59
C GLN A 1 -6.24 -34.13 15.27
N ASP A 2 -6.04 -34.96 14.23
CA ASP A 2 -5.77 -34.57 12.86
C ASP A 2 -6.92 -33.73 12.33
N VAL A 3 -6.58 -32.51 11.92
CA VAL A 3 -7.44 -31.70 11.10
C VAL A 3 -6.84 -31.77 9.71
N ASP A 4 -7.55 -32.46 8.83
CA ASP A 4 -7.33 -32.52 7.38
C ASP A 4 -6.00 -33.10 6.86
N GLY A 5 -5.98 -34.38 6.67
CA GLY A 5 -5.24 -35.34 5.86
C GLY A 5 -4.17 -34.92 4.83
N TYR A 6 -3.55 -33.78 4.95
CA TYR A 6 -2.32 -33.43 4.23
C TYR A 6 -1.13 -33.76 5.12
N SER A 7 -0.67 -35.02 5.06
CA SER A 7 0.69 -35.30 5.49
C SER A 7 1.64 -34.51 4.60
N LEU A 8 2.25 -33.47 5.14
CA LEU A 8 3.48 -32.92 4.61
C LEU A 8 4.52 -34.04 4.63
N LEU A 9 4.58 -34.82 3.57
CA LEU A 9 5.69 -35.72 3.32
C LEU A 9 6.93 -34.82 3.25
N PRO A 10 7.90 -34.95 4.17
CA PRO A 10 9.15 -34.22 4.03
C PRO A 10 9.78 -34.67 2.72
N LEU A 11 9.93 -33.76 1.77
CA LEU A 11 10.74 -34.00 0.58
C LEU A 11 12.10 -34.51 1.06
N PRO A 12 12.63 -35.59 0.46
CA PRO A 12 13.92 -36.11 0.86
C PRO A 12 14.96 -34.99 0.81
N LEU A 13 15.81 -34.90 1.82
CA LEU A 13 16.81 -33.82 1.98
C LEU A 13 17.70 -33.66 0.73
N PHE A 14 17.81 -34.70 -0.05
CA PHE A 14 18.58 -34.77 -1.31
C PHE A 14 17.87 -34.01 -2.44
N GLU A 15 16.55 -34.13 -2.58
CA GLU A 15 15.76 -33.42 -3.59
C GLU A 15 15.70 -31.91 -3.25
N TYR A 16 15.56 -31.56 -1.98
CA TYR A 16 15.60 -30.18 -1.53
C TYR A 16 16.95 -29.51 -1.87
N LYS A 17 18.09 -30.19 -1.63
CA LYS A 17 19.41 -29.66 -2.00
C LYS A 17 19.58 -29.51 -3.51
N GLY A 18 19.02 -30.41 -4.32
CA GLY A 18 19.01 -30.31 -5.77
C GLY A 18 18.26 -29.09 -6.26
N CYS A 19 17.04 -28.88 -5.78
CA CYS A 19 16.21 -27.69 -6.10
C CYS A 19 16.89 -26.38 -5.70
N MET A 20 17.47 -26.32 -4.49
CA MET A 20 18.19 -25.12 -4.03
C MET A 20 19.43 -24.82 -4.89
N ASN A 21 20.15 -25.83 -5.35
CA ASN A 21 21.31 -25.61 -6.22
C ASN A 21 20.89 -25.10 -7.60
N ASN A 22 19.78 -25.61 -8.16
CA ASN A 22 19.23 -25.14 -9.42
C ASN A 22 18.75 -23.68 -9.31
N TYR A 23 18.07 -23.32 -8.22
CA TYR A 23 17.62 -21.94 -7.97
C TYR A 23 18.82 -20.97 -7.82
N LYS A 24 19.82 -21.34 -7.02
CA LYS A 24 21.06 -20.56 -6.88
C LYS A 24 21.82 -20.43 -8.20
N GLY A 25 21.82 -21.48 -9.03
CA GLY A 25 22.42 -21.47 -10.35
C GLY A 25 21.71 -20.52 -11.31
N ALA A 26 20.37 -20.52 -11.28
CA ALA A 26 19.56 -19.60 -12.08
C ALA A 26 19.80 -18.13 -11.68
N ILE A 27 19.78 -17.81 -10.39
CA ILE A 27 20.08 -16.46 -9.91
C ILE A 27 21.47 -16.00 -10.38
N LYS A 28 22.50 -16.82 -10.24
CA LYS A 28 23.86 -16.51 -10.71
C LYS A 28 23.93 -16.29 -12.23
N ALA A 29 23.18 -17.06 -13.00
CA ALA A 29 23.11 -16.88 -14.45
C ALA A 29 22.45 -15.54 -14.81
N PHE A 30 21.37 -15.14 -14.14
CA PHE A 30 20.74 -13.84 -14.33
C PHE A 30 21.68 -12.68 -13.99
N ASP A 31 22.41 -12.77 -12.89
CA ASP A 31 23.38 -11.77 -12.45
C ASP A 31 24.51 -11.59 -13.48
N LEU A 32 24.92 -12.68 -14.10
CA LEU A 32 25.96 -12.67 -15.14
C LEU A 32 25.46 -12.07 -16.48
N ILE A 33 24.19 -12.31 -16.83
CA ILE A 33 23.61 -11.91 -18.12
C ILE A 33 23.06 -10.48 -18.07
N TYR A 34 22.53 -10.05 -16.92
CA TYR A 34 21.85 -8.78 -16.69
C TYR A 34 22.37 -8.03 -15.44
N PRO A 35 23.67 -7.72 -15.36
CA PRO A 35 24.29 -7.21 -14.13
C PRO A 35 23.75 -5.84 -13.67
N ASP A 36 23.22 -5.04 -14.59
CA ASP A 36 22.80 -3.65 -14.31
C ASP A 36 21.29 -3.45 -14.28
N SER A 37 20.49 -4.50 -14.48
CA SER A 37 19.04 -4.31 -14.70
C SER A 37 18.15 -4.77 -13.55
N ILE A 38 18.53 -5.80 -12.81
CA ILE A 38 17.72 -6.39 -11.73
C ILE A 38 18.63 -6.89 -10.63
N THR A 39 18.34 -6.53 -9.38
CA THR A 39 19.11 -7.02 -8.23
C THR A 39 18.70 -8.45 -7.85
N ASN A 40 19.63 -9.19 -7.24
CA ASN A 40 19.36 -10.55 -6.71
C ASN A 40 18.20 -10.57 -5.71
N GLY A 41 18.00 -9.49 -4.96
CA GLY A 41 16.87 -9.33 -4.04
C GLY A 41 15.54 -9.29 -4.79
N GLU A 42 15.43 -8.47 -5.84
CA GLU A 42 14.23 -8.35 -6.66
C GLU A 42 13.86 -9.66 -7.35
N ILE A 43 14.84 -10.36 -7.95
CA ILE A 43 14.62 -11.67 -8.57
C ILE A 43 14.08 -12.67 -7.54
N THR A 44 14.65 -12.67 -6.34
CA THR A 44 14.21 -13.57 -5.26
C THR A 44 12.78 -13.25 -4.82
N GLU A 45 12.43 -11.99 -4.64
CA GLU A 45 11.08 -11.58 -4.29
C GLU A 45 10.07 -11.94 -5.38
N PHE A 46 10.38 -11.69 -6.66
CA PHE A 46 9.53 -12.11 -7.78
C PHE A 46 9.31 -13.62 -7.79
N GLY A 47 10.36 -14.39 -7.56
CA GLY A 47 10.27 -15.86 -7.49
C GLY A 47 9.36 -16.33 -6.35
N ILE A 48 9.50 -15.74 -5.15
CA ILE A 48 8.65 -16.07 -4.00
C ILE A 48 7.19 -15.69 -4.28
N ARG A 49 6.92 -14.48 -4.78
CA ARG A 49 5.56 -14.03 -5.13
C ARG A 49 4.90 -14.97 -6.13
N TYR A 50 5.60 -15.29 -7.22
CA TYR A 50 5.10 -16.20 -8.25
C TYR A 50 4.78 -17.59 -7.70
N MET A 51 5.65 -18.15 -6.86
CA MET A 51 5.39 -19.46 -6.23
C MET A 51 4.15 -19.44 -5.35
N LEU A 52 3.95 -18.38 -4.57
CA LEU A 52 2.79 -18.24 -3.69
C LEU A 52 1.49 -18.04 -4.47
N GLU A 53 1.52 -17.27 -5.57
CA GLU A 53 0.38 -17.10 -6.47
C GLU A 53 -0.13 -18.44 -7.08
N GLN A 54 0.75 -19.44 -7.20
CA GLN A 54 0.37 -20.76 -7.69
C GLN A 54 -0.27 -21.66 -6.61
N LEU A 55 -0.19 -21.29 -5.35
CA LEU A 55 -0.76 -22.07 -4.24
C LEU A 55 -2.23 -21.74 -4.03
N ASP A 56 -2.53 -20.53 -3.58
CA ASP A 56 -3.89 -20.08 -3.31
C ASP A 56 -3.99 -18.55 -3.26
N PRO A 57 -5.21 -17.97 -3.40
CA PRO A 57 -5.39 -16.51 -3.39
C PRO A 57 -5.05 -15.83 -2.05
N HIS A 58 -4.90 -16.59 -0.97
CA HIS A 58 -4.62 -16.05 0.38
C HIS A 58 -3.14 -16.10 0.72
N SER A 59 -2.34 -16.87 -0.03
CA SER A 59 -0.90 -16.95 0.14
C SER A 59 -0.23 -15.72 -0.46
N THR A 60 0.27 -14.82 0.38
CA THR A 60 0.88 -13.56 -0.04
C THR A 60 2.23 -13.36 0.62
N TYR A 61 3.24 -13.00 -0.17
CA TYR A 61 4.53 -12.54 0.34
C TYR A 61 4.46 -11.05 0.65
N ILE A 62 4.86 -10.69 1.86
CA ILE A 62 4.96 -9.31 2.32
C ILE A 62 6.43 -9.02 2.54
N SER A 63 6.98 -8.07 1.79
CA SER A 63 8.37 -7.67 1.94
C SER A 63 8.61 -6.95 3.29
N LEU A 64 9.87 -6.85 3.72
CA LEU A 64 10.23 -6.12 4.93
C LEU A 64 9.80 -4.65 4.88
N GLU A 65 9.83 -4.05 3.70
CA GLU A 65 9.37 -2.68 3.48
C GLU A 65 7.84 -2.58 3.62
N GLU A 66 7.09 -3.54 3.08
CA GLU A 66 5.63 -3.59 3.15
C GLU A 66 5.12 -3.89 4.57
N ILE A 67 5.86 -4.67 5.38
CA ILE A 67 5.52 -4.95 6.79
C ILE A 67 5.38 -3.66 7.59
N HIS A 68 6.25 -2.67 7.35
CA HIS A 68 6.19 -1.40 8.07
C HIS A 68 4.86 -0.67 7.79
N ASP A 69 4.42 -0.68 6.55
CA ASP A 69 3.17 -0.07 6.11
C ASP A 69 1.94 -0.83 6.63
N MET A 70 2.00 -2.16 6.63
CA MET A 70 0.92 -3.00 7.17
C MET A 70 0.78 -2.87 8.69
N ASN A 71 1.87 -2.63 9.40
CA ASN A 71 1.85 -2.44 10.84
C ASN A 71 1.50 -1.00 11.27
N ALA A 72 1.48 -0.04 10.35
CA ALA A 72 1.12 1.35 10.66
C ALA A 72 -0.30 1.47 11.28
N PRO A 73 -1.34 0.78 10.78
CA PRO A 73 -2.65 0.74 11.41
C PRO A 73 -2.63 0.22 12.85
N LEU A 74 -1.77 -0.77 13.14
CA LEU A 74 -1.67 -1.37 14.47
C LEU A 74 -1.04 -0.43 15.51
N LYS A 75 -0.33 0.61 15.07
CA LYS A 75 0.22 1.66 15.93
C LYS A 75 -0.82 2.72 16.33
N GLY A 76 -2.07 2.58 15.87
CA GLY A 76 -3.19 3.46 16.22
C GLY A 76 -3.12 4.86 15.62
N SER A 77 -2.06 5.21 14.86
CA SER A 77 -1.94 6.50 14.19
C SER A 77 -0.76 6.50 13.20
N PHE A 78 -0.87 7.32 12.17
CA PHE A 78 0.22 7.65 11.25
C PHE A 78 0.25 9.15 11.00
N SER A 79 1.37 9.67 10.47
CA SER A 79 1.49 11.09 10.13
C SER A 79 1.43 11.28 8.62
N GLY A 80 0.59 12.21 8.18
CA GLY A 80 0.39 12.47 6.77
C GLY A 80 -0.75 13.44 6.48
N VAL A 81 -1.27 13.41 5.26
CA VAL A 81 -2.35 14.32 4.82
C VAL A 81 -3.75 13.86 5.25
N GLY A 82 -3.95 12.59 5.62
CA GLY A 82 -5.25 12.08 6.08
C GLY A 82 -6.27 11.89 4.95
N ILE A 83 -5.95 11.09 3.94
CA ILE A 83 -6.90 10.65 2.90
C ILE A 83 -6.90 9.14 2.77
N ARG A 84 -8.04 8.59 2.34
CA ARG A 84 -8.15 7.28 1.69
C ARG A 84 -8.18 7.51 0.19
N PHE A 85 -7.37 6.80 -0.57
CA PHE A 85 -7.27 6.95 -2.01
C PHE A 85 -7.26 5.59 -2.72
N GLN A 86 -7.56 5.62 -4.00
CA GLN A 86 -7.32 4.51 -4.92
C GLN A 86 -6.73 5.03 -6.22
N ILE A 87 -5.98 4.20 -6.92
CA ILE A 87 -5.47 4.53 -8.26
C ILE A 87 -6.47 3.98 -9.28
N LEU A 88 -7.07 4.87 -10.05
CA LEU A 88 -8.03 4.53 -11.10
C LEU A 88 -7.59 5.17 -12.41
N LYS A 89 -7.40 4.34 -13.46
CA LYS A 89 -6.90 4.80 -14.77
C LYS A 89 -5.66 5.68 -14.64
N ASP A 90 -4.68 5.16 -13.93
CA ASP A 90 -3.39 5.82 -13.67
C ASP A 90 -3.51 7.23 -13.05
N THR A 91 -4.54 7.44 -12.26
CA THR A 91 -4.79 8.70 -11.55
C THR A 91 -5.16 8.41 -10.10
N ILE A 92 -4.60 9.17 -9.17
CA ILE A 92 -4.89 9.05 -7.74
C ILE A 92 -6.24 9.71 -7.49
N MET A 93 -7.24 8.95 -7.09
CA MET A 93 -8.56 9.44 -6.74
C MET A 93 -8.74 9.43 -5.22
N VAL A 94 -9.13 10.55 -4.65
CA VAL A 94 -9.53 10.64 -3.24
C VAL A 94 -10.86 9.91 -3.05
N VAL A 95 -10.84 8.84 -2.27
CA VAL A 95 -12.07 8.11 -1.89
C VAL A 95 -12.74 8.82 -0.72
N GLN A 96 -11.93 9.31 0.24
CA GLN A 96 -12.42 9.99 1.42
C GLN A 96 -11.29 10.81 2.06
N ALA A 97 -11.57 12.03 2.49
CA ALA A 97 -10.77 12.72 3.49
C ALA A 97 -11.13 12.17 4.88
N ILE A 98 -10.11 11.87 5.69
CA ILE A 98 -10.32 11.31 7.03
C ILE A 98 -10.92 12.41 7.93
N PRO A 99 -12.04 12.14 8.63
CA PRO A 99 -12.69 13.12 9.50
C PRO A 99 -11.74 13.70 10.56
N GLY A 100 -11.75 15.01 10.71
CA GLY A 100 -10.84 15.75 11.59
C GLY A 100 -9.40 15.85 11.09
N GLY A 101 -9.08 15.22 9.96
CA GLY A 101 -7.75 15.21 9.35
C GLY A 101 -7.38 16.49 8.61
N PRO A 102 -6.08 16.65 8.26
CA PRO A 102 -5.60 17.85 7.56
C PRO A 102 -6.27 18.10 6.21
N SER A 103 -6.51 17.05 5.44
CA SER A 103 -7.12 17.16 4.11
C SER A 103 -8.57 17.62 4.16
N GLU A 104 -9.33 17.18 5.15
CA GLU A 104 -10.71 17.67 5.37
C GLU A 104 -10.71 19.17 5.69
N LYS A 105 -9.79 19.63 6.56
CA LYS A 105 -9.67 21.03 6.96
C LYS A 105 -9.41 21.98 5.80
N VAL A 106 -8.65 21.55 4.79
CA VAL A 106 -8.38 22.36 3.59
C VAL A 106 -9.44 22.19 2.51
N GLY A 107 -10.42 21.29 2.69
CA GLY A 107 -11.56 21.12 1.78
C GLY A 107 -11.33 20.12 0.64
N LEU A 108 -10.42 19.14 0.78
CA LEU A 108 -10.39 17.99 -0.11
C LEU A 108 -11.66 17.16 0.06
N MET A 109 -12.18 16.66 -1.07
CA MET A 109 -13.44 15.93 -1.11
C MET A 109 -13.27 14.57 -1.80
N ALA A 110 -14.19 13.66 -1.53
CA ALA A 110 -14.31 12.42 -2.29
C ALA A 110 -14.55 12.73 -3.78
N GLY A 111 -13.85 11.99 -4.64
CA GLY A 111 -13.89 12.19 -6.10
C GLY A 111 -12.87 13.19 -6.65
N ASP A 112 -12.09 13.88 -5.81
CA ASP A 112 -10.98 14.71 -6.26
C ASP A 112 -9.87 13.84 -6.87
N GLN A 113 -9.35 14.25 -8.02
CA GLN A 113 -8.27 13.60 -8.73
C GLN A 113 -6.97 14.36 -8.49
N ILE A 114 -6.00 13.73 -7.85
CA ILE A 114 -4.70 14.34 -7.60
C ILE A 114 -3.87 14.26 -8.87
N ILE A 115 -3.48 15.43 -9.39
CA ILE A 115 -2.71 15.58 -10.62
C ILE A 115 -1.25 15.83 -10.33
N LYS A 116 -0.95 16.65 -9.31
CA LYS A 116 0.42 16.95 -8.88
C LYS A 116 0.55 16.87 -7.36
N ILE A 117 1.75 16.53 -6.91
CA ILE A 117 2.18 16.61 -5.51
C ILE A 117 3.52 17.35 -5.50
N ASN A 118 3.65 18.45 -4.76
CA ASN A 118 4.83 19.32 -4.74
C ASN A 118 5.31 19.66 -6.14
N ASP A 119 4.39 20.12 -6.99
CA ASP A 119 4.60 20.48 -8.41
C ASP A 119 5.02 19.32 -9.34
N GLN A 120 5.25 18.13 -8.81
CA GLN A 120 5.55 16.94 -9.60
C GLN A 120 4.26 16.29 -10.10
N LEU A 121 4.21 16.01 -11.41
CA LEU A 121 3.09 15.27 -12.01
C LEU A 121 3.04 13.85 -11.43
N VAL A 122 1.86 13.41 -10.99
CA VAL A 122 1.64 12.06 -10.43
C VAL A 122 0.51 11.29 -11.14
N ALA A 123 -0.19 11.93 -12.07
CA ALA A 123 -1.21 11.31 -12.89
C ALA A 123 -0.64 10.91 -14.26
N GLY A 124 -1.00 9.73 -14.78
CA GLY A 124 -0.58 9.26 -16.09
C GLY A 124 0.88 8.79 -16.20
N ILE A 125 1.51 8.43 -15.08
CA ILE A 125 2.95 8.05 -15.04
C ILE A 125 3.19 6.65 -14.45
N GLY A 126 2.16 5.81 -14.34
CA GLY A 126 2.28 4.47 -13.75
C GLY A 126 2.55 4.48 -12.24
N MET A 127 2.08 5.51 -11.52
CA MET A 127 2.31 5.66 -10.08
C MET A 127 1.72 4.47 -9.32
N LYS A 128 2.53 3.85 -8.46
CA LYS A 128 2.09 2.77 -7.57
C LYS A 128 1.69 3.32 -6.20
N ASN A 129 0.91 2.55 -5.44
CA ASN A 129 0.46 2.91 -4.08
C ASN A 129 1.60 3.34 -3.15
N LYS A 130 2.75 2.66 -3.23
CA LYS A 130 3.95 3.04 -2.45
C LYS A 130 4.39 4.46 -2.79
N GLY A 131 4.56 4.78 -4.07
CA GLY A 131 4.99 6.12 -4.49
C GLY A 131 4.03 7.25 -4.11
N VAL A 132 2.72 6.96 -4.02
CA VAL A 132 1.73 7.90 -3.50
C VAL A 132 1.91 8.10 -2.00
N ARG A 133 2.04 7.01 -1.25
CA ARG A 133 2.24 7.06 0.21
C ARG A 133 3.51 7.82 0.57
N ASP A 134 4.64 7.51 -0.06
CA ASP A 134 5.93 8.15 0.20
C ASP A 134 5.88 9.68 0.04
N ARG A 135 4.99 10.19 -0.82
CA ARG A 135 4.83 11.63 -1.05
C ARG A 135 3.81 12.28 -0.12
N LEU A 136 2.78 11.55 0.30
CA LEU A 136 1.70 12.09 1.13
C LEU A 136 1.94 11.88 2.63
N LEU A 137 2.65 10.82 3.03
CA LEU A 137 3.12 10.62 4.39
C LEU A 137 4.30 11.56 4.68
N GLY A 138 4.60 11.74 5.92
CA GLY A 138 5.74 12.55 6.39
C GLY A 138 5.50 13.08 7.79
N ASP A 139 6.52 13.74 8.36
CA ASP A 139 6.50 14.22 9.73
C ASP A 139 5.40 15.25 9.96
N LYS A 140 4.80 15.17 11.15
CA LYS A 140 3.82 16.18 11.61
C LYS A 140 4.40 17.59 11.51
N GLY A 141 3.60 18.51 10.96
CA GLY A 141 3.95 19.91 10.79
C GLY A 141 4.64 20.22 9.45
N THR A 142 5.07 19.22 8.68
CA THR A 142 5.60 19.45 7.33
C THR A 142 4.46 19.75 6.35
N LYS A 143 4.76 20.53 5.32
CA LYS A 143 3.80 20.95 4.30
C LYS A 143 3.91 20.09 3.05
N VAL A 144 2.80 19.89 2.37
CA VAL A 144 2.74 19.30 1.04
C VAL A 144 1.70 20.04 0.20
N ASN A 145 2.05 20.38 -1.03
CA ASN A 145 1.14 21.01 -1.98
C ASN A 145 0.53 19.94 -2.87
N VAL A 146 -0.80 19.96 -3.01
CA VAL A 146 -1.54 18.99 -3.83
C VAL A 146 -2.40 19.76 -4.83
N SER A 147 -2.16 19.54 -6.12
CA SER A 147 -2.99 20.08 -7.19
C SER A 147 -4.02 19.01 -7.61
N ILE A 148 -5.29 19.36 -7.56
CA ILE A 148 -6.38 18.44 -7.87
C ILE A 148 -7.24 18.92 -9.02
N LYS A 149 -7.87 17.97 -9.71
CA LYS A 149 -8.99 18.19 -10.64
C LYS A 149 -10.29 17.73 -10.00
N ARG A 150 -11.25 18.63 -9.85
CA ARG A 150 -12.59 18.34 -9.32
C ARG A 150 -13.61 18.27 -10.45
N ARG A 151 -14.49 17.29 -10.42
CA ARG A 151 -15.42 16.97 -11.54
C ARG A 151 -16.21 18.17 -12.06
N ASN A 152 -16.65 19.05 -11.18
CA ASN A 152 -17.51 20.20 -11.56
C ASN A 152 -16.74 21.51 -11.71
N GLN A 153 -15.41 21.48 -11.74
CA GLN A 153 -14.57 22.66 -11.88
C GLN A 153 -13.66 22.55 -13.09
N LYS A 154 -13.57 23.64 -13.87
CA LYS A 154 -12.70 23.69 -15.07
C LYS A 154 -11.23 23.85 -14.70
N ASN A 155 -10.95 24.55 -13.61
CA ASN A 155 -9.60 24.86 -13.16
C ASN A 155 -9.07 23.82 -12.19
N ILE A 156 -7.76 23.64 -12.17
CA ILE A 156 -7.03 22.89 -11.15
C ILE A 156 -7.12 23.71 -9.86
N LEU A 157 -7.33 23.03 -8.74
CA LEU A 157 -7.32 23.59 -7.41
C LEU A 157 -6.04 23.15 -6.69
N ASP A 158 -5.37 24.11 -6.07
CA ASP A 158 -4.16 23.86 -5.29
C ASP A 158 -4.47 23.96 -3.80
N PHE A 159 -4.01 23.00 -3.03
CA PHE A 159 -4.16 22.91 -1.60
C PHE A 159 -2.81 22.74 -0.92
N GLU A 160 -2.46 23.61 0.01
CA GLU A 160 -1.36 23.42 0.93
C GLU A 160 -1.88 22.65 2.15
N ILE A 161 -1.37 21.46 2.39
CA ILE A 161 -1.77 20.60 3.50
C ILE A 161 -0.62 20.51 4.48
N VAL A 162 -0.86 20.84 5.73
CA VAL A 162 0.08 20.62 6.82
C VAL A 162 -0.15 19.23 7.38
N ARG A 163 0.83 18.34 7.25
CA ARG A 163 0.72 16.97 7.75
C ARG A 163 0.51 16.93 9.25
N ASP A 164 -0.34 16.05 9.70
CA ASP A 164 -0.63 15.86 11.12
C ASP A 164 -0.73 14.36 11.44
N LYS A 165 -0.79 14.06 12.73
CA LYS A 165 -1.07 12.73 13.24
C LYS A 165 -2.52 12.36 12.93
N ILE A 166 -2.73 11.31 12.17
CA ILE A 166 -4.05 10.82 11.77
C ILE A 166 -4.44 9.69 12.71
N PRO A 167 -5.47 9.86 13.55
CA PRO A 167 -5.94 8.79 14.41
C PRO A 167 -6.63 7.70 13.56
N ILE A 168 -6.41 6.46 13.93
CA ILE A 168 -7.15 5.32 13.39
C ILE A 168 -8.10 4.88 14.49
N TYR A 169 -9.39 5.09 14.26
CA TYR A 169 -10.42 4.66 15.19
C TYR A 169 -10.76 3.20 14.92
N SER A 170 -10.80 2.39 15.97
CA SER A 170 -11.26 0.99 15.90
C SER A 170 -12.79 0.89 15.89
N VAL A 171 -13.47 1.96 16.29
CA VAL A 171 -14.93 2.08 16.25
C VAL A 171 -15.28 3.34 15.47
N ASP A 172 -15.86 3.18 14.29
CA ASP A 172 -16.25 4.30 13.42
C ASP A 172 -17.63 4.86 13.78
N ALA A 173 -18.54 4.01 14.30
CA ALA A 173 -19.87 4.42 14.72
C ALA A 173 -20.36 3.53 15.88
N SER A 174 -21.01 4.16 16.85
CA SER A 174 -21.73 3.44 17.89
C SER A 174 -23.00 4.22 18.23
N TYR A 175 -24.16 3.56 18.17
CA TYR A 175 -25.44 4.17 18.51
C TYR A 175 -26.48 3.12 18.91
N MET A 176 -27.51 3.57 19.63
CA MET A 176 -28.65 2.70 19.96
C MET A 176 -29.65 2.69 18.81
N VAL A 177 -29.92 1.51 18.25
CA VAL A 177 -30.95 1.32 17.21
C VAL A 177 -32.35 1.42 17.81
N ASN A 178 -32.51 0.91 19.04
CA ASN A 178 -33.70 1.02 19.85
C ASN A 178 -33.33 0.90 21.34
N SER A 179 -34.28 0.86 22.24
CA SER A 179 -34.05 0.81 23.71
C SER A 179 -33.18 -0.38 24.18
N ASN A 180 -33.11 -1.47 23.40
CA ASN A 180 -32.49 -2.72 23.82
C ASN A 180 -31.39 -3.22 22.87
N THR A 181 -31.16 -2.54 21.74
CA THR A 181 -30.19 -2.98 20.71
C THR A 181 -29.24 -1.85 20.39
N GLY A 182 -27.95 -2.07 20.61
CA GLY A 182 -26.86 -1.16 20.18
C GLY A 182 -26.21 -1.67 18.89
N TYR A 183 -25.73 -0.74 18.08
CA TYR A 183 -24.85 -0.96 16.93
C TYR A 183 -23.45 -0.46 17.26
N ILE A 184 -22.43 -1.28 16.96
CA ILE A 184 -21.01 -0.93 17.05
C ILE A 184 -20.32 -1.41 15.78
#